data_0ec4207336b4a7638cfe767369b3b4f4
#
_entry.id   0ec4207336b4a7638cfe767369b3b4f4
#
_cell.length_a   1.000
_cell.length_b   1.000
_cell.length_c   1.000
_cell.angle_alpha   90.00
_cell.angle_beta   90.00
_cell.angle_gamma   90.00
#
_symmetry.space_group_name_H-M   'P 1'
#
loop_
_entity.id
_entity.type
_entity.pdbx_description
1 polymer ?
#
loop_
_entity_poly.entity_id
_entity_poly.type
_entity_poly.pdbx_seq_one_letter_code
_entity_poly.pdbx_strand_id
1 'polypeptide(L)'
;MSKAARTTLENLRLAIHGVTAPFSCEGTFVPDKPVTFVFKDRTRFEVVRAKSAFEQKDELRPLLEHCKPAPFGEGKKTRYDRRVRDALQLKAEGGAFSIENFDPESAGILKKTQHQLVPHDPNPISAELYTVNVYTDGGHFAPHKDTPRGGDMFGTLVVCLPSQFENGKLVLSHRGIVQKFDWGRAIQAQKKPNQLHWVAFFGDVDHQIERIWFGARVTLTYLLRRGAAGALSRAGTRQGPRYSRIAG
;
A
#
# COMPACT_ATOMS: atom_id res chain seq x y z
N MET A 1 30.62 -31.19 26.27
CA MET A 1 30.67 -30.49 24.98
C MET A 1 32.07 -30.09 24.62
N SER A 2 32.54 -30.41 23.43
CA SER A 2 33.88 -30.04 22.95
C SER A 2 34.00 -28.51 22.78
N LYS A 3 35.25 -28.00 22.83
CA LYS A 3 35.54 -26.56 22.62
C LYS A 3 34.99 -26.08 21.26
N ALA A 4 35.10 -26.91 20.23
CA ALA A 4 34.55 -26.64 18.87
C ALA A 4 33.02 -26.51 18.87
N ALA A 5 32.28 -27.34 19.60
CA ALA A 5 30.81 -27.28 19.68
C ALA A 5 30.31 -26.01 20.40
N ARG A 6 31.08 -25.52 21.41
CA ARG A 6 30.78 -24.23 22.07
C ARG A 6 30.98 -23.05 21.12
N THR A 7 32.07 -23.03 20.37
CA THR A 7 32.37 -21.96 19.39
C THR A 7 31.31 -21.93 18.27
N THR A 8 30.87 -23.10 17.79
CA THR A 8 29.82 -23.20 16.78
C THR A 8 28.46 -22.66 17.29
N LEU A 9 28.11 -23.01 18.55
CA LEU A 9 26.88 -22.48 19.18
C LEU A 9 26.92 -20.97 19.43
N GLU A 10 28.09 -20.44 19.80
CA GLU A 10 28.32 -19.01 20.00
C GLU A 10 28.22 -18.24 18.67
N ASN A 11 28.87 -18.75 17.62
CA ASN A 11 28.78 -18.19 16.27
C ASN A 11 27.33 -18.24 15.71
N LEU A 12 26.60 -19.33 15.97
CA LEU A 12 25.21 -19.47 15.59
C LEU A 12 24.30 -18.45 16.34
N ARG A 13 24.54 -18.27 17.64
CA ARG A 13 23.85 -17.24 18.44
C ARG A 13 24.13 -15.84 17.92
N LEU A 14 25.38 -15.48 17.61
CA LEU A 14 25.75 -14.19 17.04
C LEU A 14 25.11 -13.99 15.67
N ALA A 15 25.07 -15.00 14.82
CA ALA A 15 24.41 -14.97 13.52
C ALA A 15 22.88 -14.77 13.67
N ILE A 16 22.24 -15.49 14.60
CA ILE A 16 20.80 -15.35 14.87
C ILE A 16 20.48 -13.97 15.49
N HIS A 17 21.31 -13.44 16.38
CA HIS A 17 21.11 -12.10 16.94
C HIS A 17 21.38 -10.98 15.93
N GLY A 18 22.16 -11.23 14.88
CA GLY A 18 22.40 -10.28 13.78
C GLY A 18 21.30 -10.29 12.69
N VAL A 19 20.46 -11.32 12.65
CA VAL A 19 19.34 -11.40 11.73
C VAL A 19 18.11 -10.77 12.38
N THR A 20 17.94 -9.46 12.19
CA THR A 20 16.66 -8.82 12.51
C THR A 20 15.63 -9.27 11.48
N ALA A 21 14.52 -9.86 11.94
CA ALA A 21 13.40 -10.19 11.06
C ALA A 21 12.96 -8.90 10.31
N PRO A 22 12.69 -8.96 9.01
CA PRO A 22 12.28 -7.80 8.25
C PRO A 22 10.94 -7.26 8.80
N PHE A 23 10.85 -5.96 9.02
CA PHE A 23 9.61 -5.29 9.43
C PHE A 23 8.83 -4.73 8.25
N SER A 24 9.43 -4.78 7.05
CA SER A 24 8.85 -4.36 5.78
C SER A 24 9.35 -5.21 4.63
N CYS A 25 8.61 -5.22 3.54
CA CYS A 25 9.06 -5.73 2.24
C CYS A 25 8.55 -4.80 1.13
N GLU A 26 9.32 -4.69 0.05
CA GLU A 26 9.04 -3.75 -1.02
C GLU A 26 9.22 -4.37 -2.41
N GLY A 27 8.78 -3.64 -3.42
CA GLY A 27 8.99 -4.02 -4.80
C GLY A 27 8.37 -3.07 -5.80
N THR A 28 8.40 -3.51 -7.04
CA THR A 28 7.72 -2.86 -8.16
C THR A 28 6.81 -3.84 -8.86
N PHE A 29 5.81 -3.30 -9.55
CA PHE A 29 4.92 -4.05 -10.43
C PHE A 29 4.63 -3.20 -11.67
N VAL A 30 4.47 -3.83 -12.82
CA VAL A 30 4.13 -3.14 -14.06
C VAL A 30 2.85 -3.76 -14.61
N PRO A 31 1.71 -3.09 -14.43
CA PRO A 31 0.46 -3.53 -15.04
C PRO A 31 0.51 -3.31 -16.56
N ASP A 32 -0.22 -4.13 -17.30
CA ASP A 32 -0.29 -4.05 -18.77
C ASP A 32 -0.99 -2.75 -19.25
N LYS A 33 -1.92 -2.25 -18.43
CA LYS A 33 -2.65 -0.99 -18.66
C LYS A 33 -2.55 -0.09 -17.44
N PRO A 34 -2.74 1.24 -17.58
CA PRO A 34 -2.79 2.15 -16.43
C PRO A 34 -3.82 1.72 -15.39
N VAL A 35 -3.49 1.97 -14.13
CA VAL A 35 -4.44 1.80 -13.02
C VAL A 35 -5.59 2.76 -13.20
N THR A 36 -6.81 2.23 -13.27
CA THR A 36 -8.01 2.98 -13.58
C THR A 36 -8.97 2.99 -12.40
N PHE A 37 -9.39 4.18 -11.99
CA PHE A 37 -10.49 4.38 -11.04
C PHE A 37 -11.81 4.37 -11.80
N VAL A 38 -12.78 3.62 -11.30
CA VAL A 38 -14.16 3.63 -11.81
C VAL A 38 -15.07 4.10 -10.69
N PHE A 39 -15.63 5.29 -10.83
CA PHE A 39 -16.50 5.91 -9.83
C PHE A 39 -17.96 5.40 -9.96
N LYS A 40 -18.79 5.68 -8.95
CA LYS A 40 -20.20 5.25 -8.94
C LYS A 40 -21.02 5.75 -10.14
N ASP A 41 -20.73 6.94 -10.63
CA ASP A 41 -21.37 7.54 -11.81
C ASP A 41 -20.87 6.94 -13.13
N ARG A 42 -19.99 5.89 -13.04
CA ARG A 42 -19.30 5.23 -14.15
C ARG A 42 -18.22 6.08 -14.83
N THR A 43 -17.92 7.24 -14.30
CA THR A 43 -16.73 8.00 -14.74
C THR A 43 -15.49 7.19 -14.51
N ARG A 44 -14.55 7.21 -15.46
CA ARG A 44 -13.29 6.48 -15.45
C ARG A 44 -12.14 7.46 -15.44
N PHE A 45 -11.15 7.19 -14.62
CA PHE A 45 -9.97 8.02 -14.52
C PHE A 45 -8.71 7.16 -14.39
N GLU A 46 -7.74 7.38 -15.27
CA GLU A 46 -6.44 6.68 -15.27
C GLU A 46 -5.38 7.56 -14.59
N VAL A 47 -4.62 6.96 -13.68
CA VAL A 47 -3.44 7.65 -13.13
C VAL A 47 -2.25 7.34 -14.01
N VAL A 48 -1.82 8.33 -14.75
CA VAL A 48 -0.65 8.28 -15.62
C VAL A 48 0.39 9.31 -15.18
N ARG A 49 1.63 9.04 -15.58
CA ARG A 49 2.73 9.97 -15.31
C ARG A 49 2.66 11.16 -16.26
N ALA A 50 2.45 12.35 -15.72
CA ALA A 50 2.51 13.60 -16.47
C ALA A 50 3.93 13.86 -17.01
N LYS A 51 4.10 14.84 -17.89
CA LYS A 51 5.44 15.26 -18.40
C LYS A 51 6.30 15.86 -17.31
N SER A 52 5.69 16.54 -16.35
CA SER A 52 6.38 17.15 -15.22
C SER A 52 5.55 17.03 -13.93
N ALA A 53 6.19 17.21 -12.78
CA ALA A 53 5.52 17.28 -11.49
C ALA A 53 4.56 18.48 -11.40
N PHE A 54 4.87 19.56 -12.10
CA PHE A 54 4.02 20.75 -12.16
C PHE A 54 2.66 20.47 -12.86
N GLU A 55 2.69 19.76 -14.00
CA GLU A 55 1.48 19.40 -14.76
C GLU A 55 0.66 18.32 -14.06
N GLN A 56 1.30 17.46 -13.26
CA GLN A 56 0.65 16.29 -12.66
C GLN A 56 -0.58 16.65 -11.81
N LYS A 57 -0.55 17.76 -11.10
CA LYS A 57 -1.66 18.20 -10.26
C LYS A 57 -2.90 18.55 -11.08
N ASP A 58 -2.73 19.22 -12.22
CA ASP A 58 -3.84 19.58 -13.10
C ASP A 58 -4.43 18.33 -13.77
N GLU A 59 -3.60 17.38 -14.19
CA GLU A 59 -4.04 16.10 -14.75
C GLU A 59 -4.81 15.23 -13.74
N LEU A 60 -4.54 15.38 -12.43
CA LEU A 60 -5.25 14.67 -11.37
C LEU A 60 -6.55 15.33 -10.91
N ARG A 61 -6.93 16.47 -11.48
CA ARG A 61 -8.14 17.23 -11.07
C ARG A 61 -9.39 16.34 -10.98
N PRO A 62 -9.70 15.46 -11.96
CA PRO A 62 -10.89 14.60 -11.87
C PRO A 62 -10.86 13.66 -10.65
N LEU A 63 -9.69 13.15 -10.23
CA LEU A 63 -9.57 12.37 -9.01
C LEU A 63 -9.72 13.24 -7.76
N LEU A 64 -9.13 14.44 -7.77
CA LEU A 64 -9.14 15.36 -6.63
C LEU A 64 -10.56 15.83 -6.27
N GLU A 65 -11.45 15.99 -7.24
CA GLU A 65 -12.86 16.37 -7.05
C GLU A 65 -13.65 15.35 -6.24
N HIS A 66 -13.24 14.07 -6.25
CA HIS A 66 -13.83 13.02 -5.43
C HIS A 66 -13.18 12.89 -4.04
N CYS A 67 -12.09 13.60 -3.79
CA CYS A 67 -11.34 13.49 -2.54
C CYS A 67 -11.85 14.50 -1.49
N LYS A 68 -11.64 14.14 -0.22
CA LYS A 68 -11.91 15.00 0.95
C LYS A 68 -10.64 15.16 1.78
N PRO A 69 -10.49 16.23 2.60
CA PRO A 69 -9.39 16.33 3.54
C PRO A 69 -9.23 15.05 4.36
N ALA A 70 -8.00 14.58 4.49
CA ALA A 70 -7.68 13.35 5.18
C ALA A 70 -7.52 13.59 6.69
N PRO A 71 -8.34 12.94 7.54
CA PRO A 71 -8.14 12.99 8.98
C PRO A 71 -6.98 12.10 9.42
N PHE A 72 -6.62 12.21 10.70
CA PHE A 72 -5.74 11.27 11.39
C PHE A 72 -6.34 10.85 12.73
N GLY A 73 -5.88 9.70 13.25
CA GLY A 73 -6.29 9.20 14.56
C GLY A 73 -5.41 9.77 15.66
N GLU A 74 -6.03 10.25 16.74
CA GLU A 74 -5.36 10.59 17.99
C GLU A 74 -6.06 9.85 19.13
N GLY A 75 -5.50 8.72 19.55
CA GLY A 75 -6.16 7.77 20.44
C GLY A 75 -7.48 7.26 19.84
N LYS A 76 -8.59 7.50 20.51
CA LYS A 76 -9.95 7.12 20.05
C LYS A 76 -10.65 8.19 19.20
N LYS A 77 -10.01 9.33 18.96
CA LYS A 77 -10.64 10.48 18.25
C LYS A 77 -10.08 10.62 16.85
N THR A 78 -10.94 11.01 15.92
CA THR A 78 -10.56 11.43 14.56
C THR A 78 -10.37 12.95 14.57
N ARG A 79 -9.24 13.43 14.07
CA ARG A 79 -8.89 14.85 14.05
C ARG A 79 -8.50 15.32 12.65
N TYR A 80 -8.61 16.62 12.44
CA TYR A 80 -8.15 17.34 11.27
C TYR A 80 -7.19 18.44 11.71
N ASP A 81 -5.92 18.31 11.45
CA ASP A 81 -4.90 19.34 11.64
C ASP A 81 -3.86 19.23 10.52
N ARG A 82 -3.85 20.23 9.64
CA ARG A 82 -2.93 20.25 8.48
C ARG A 82 -1.46 20.34 8.88
N ARG A 83 -1.13 20.69 10.12
CA ARG A 83 0.25 20.65 10.61
C ARG A 83 0.72 19.22 10.86
N VAL A 84 -0.20 18.30 11.14
CA VAL A 84 0.06 16.87 11.37
C VAL A 84 -0.11 16.10 10.07
N ARG A 85 -1.23 16.33 9.37
CA ARG A 85 -1.53 15.68 8.09
C ARG A 85 -2.15 16.66 7.10
N ASP A 86 -1.41 16.96 6.05
CA ASP A 86 -1.92 17.72 4.91
C ASP A 86 -2.02 16.79 3.70
N ALA A 87 -3.20 16.23 3.49
CA ALA A 87 -3.50 15.29 2.43
C ALA A 87 -4.97 15.31 2.08
N LEU A 88 -5.30 14.81 0.91
CA LEU A 88 -6.64 14.46 0.49
C LEU A 88 -6.80 12.95 0.49
N GLN A 89 -8.00 12.44 0.71
CA GLN A 89 -8.30 11.02 0.66
C GLN A 89 -9.63 10.72 -0.01
N LEU A 90 -9.71 9.53 -0.60
CA LEU A 90 -10.94 8.91 -1.06
C LEU A 90 -11.04 7.53 -0.39
N LYS A 91 -12.09 7.32 0.42
CA LYS A 91 -12.31 6.05 1.12
C LYS A 91 -12.97 5.03 0.20
N ALA A 92 -12.55 3.77 0.32
CA ALA A 92 -13.14 2.66 -0.43
C ALA A 92 -14.51 2.21 0.12
N GLU A 93 -14.95 2.77 1.25
CA GLU A 93 -16.22 2.43 1.90
C GLU A 93 -17.43 2.70 1.00
N GLY A 94 -18.43 1.82 1.07
CA GLY A 94 -19.72 1.99 0.37
C GLY A 94 -19.61 1.92 -1.15
N GLY A 95 -18.54 1.35 -1.70
CA GLY A 95 -18.33 1.21 -3.13
C GLY A 95 -18.24 2.55 -3.85
N ALA A 96 -17.61 3.57 -3.22
CA ALA A 96 -17.44 4.90 -3.81
C ALA A 96 -16.72 4.85 -5.16
N PHE A 97 -15.82 3.90 -5.31
CA PHE A 97 -15.07 3.60 -6.53
C PHE A 97 -14.60 2.14 -6.53
N SER A 98 -14.15 1.68 -7.67
CA SER A 98 -13.37 0.44 -7.83
C SER A 98 -12.08 0.71 -8.57
N ILE A 99 -11.13 -0.22 -8.48
CA ILE A 99 -9.85 -0.17 -9.20
C ILE A 99 -9.85 -1.25 -10.27
N GLU A 100 -9.49 -0.88 -11.48
CA GLU A 100 -9.22 -1.81 -12.57
C GLU A 100 -7.73 -1.80 -12.93
N ASN A 101 -7.30 -2.87 -13.60
CA ASN A 101 -5.94 -3.12 -14.07
C ASN A 101 -4.88 -3.27 -12.96
N PHE A 102 -5.30 -3.37 -11.69
CA PHE A 102 -4.41 -3.67 -10.58
C PHE A 102 -5.15 -4.36 -9.43
N ASP A 103 -4.56 -5.45 -8.96
CA ASP A 103 -4.96 -6.16 -7.77
C ASP A 103 -3.71 -6.75 -7.09
N PRO A 104 -3.52 -6.58 -5.76
CA PRO A 104 -2.31 -7.00 -5.06
C PRO A 104 -2.07 -8.53 -5.07
N GLU A 105 -3.13 -9.35 -5.14
CA GLU A 105 -3.01 -10.80 -5.17
C GLU A 105 -2.52 -11.26 -6.53
N SER A 106 -3.19 -10.87 -7.61
CA SER A 106 -2.82 -11.22 -8.99
C SER A 106 -1.45 -10.64 -9.40
N ALA A 107 -1.06 -9.50 -8.82
CA ALA A 107 0.28 -8.93 -8.98
C ALA A 107 1.38 -9.71 -8.23
N GLY A 108 1.04 -10.74 -7.45
CA GLY A 108 1.99 -11.53 -6.66
C GLY A 108 2.55 -10.81 -5.43
N ILE A 109 2.03 -9.62 -5.11
CA ILE A 109 2.49 -8.81 -3.98
C ILE A 109 2.17 -9.52 -2.66
N LEU A 110 0.97 -10.08 -2.51
CA LEU A 110 0.58 -10.77 -1.29
C LEU A 110 1.43 -12.01 -1.03
N LYS A 111 1.74 -12.79 -2.07
CA LYS A 111 2.64 -13.96 -1.96
C LYS A 111 4.02 -13.55 -1.47
N LYS A 112 4.60 -12.47 -2.03
CA LYS A 112 5.91 -11.95 -1.59
C LYS A 112 5.84 -11.42 -0.17
N THR A 113 4.79 -10.67 0.18
CA THR A 113 4.58 -10.13 1.52
C THR A 113 4.46 -11.25 2.56
N GLN A 114 3.65 -12.27 2.30
CA GLN A 114 3.51 -13.44 3.19
C GLN A 114 4.84 -14.13 3.41
N HIS A 115 5.57 -14.42 2.34
CA HIS A 115 6.87 -15.10 2.43
C HIS A 115 7.90 -14.30 3.24
N GLN A 116 7.90 -12.98 3.18
CA GLN A 116 8.91 -12.15 3.84
C GLN A 116 8.51 -11.69 5.25
N LEU A 117 7.24 -11.35 5.49
CA LEU A 117 6.81 -10.79 6.77
C LEU A 117 6.19 -11.84 7.71
N VAL A 118 5.43 -12.78 7.17
CA VAL A 118 4.72 -13.79 7.97
C VAL A 118 4.89 -15.21 7.40
N PRO A 119 6.14 -15.69 7.20
CA PRO A 119 6.41 -16.95 6.50
C PRO A 119 5.85 -18.20 7.21
N HIS A 120 5.58 -18.09 8.50
CA HIS A 120 5.07 -19.19 9.32
C HIS A 120 3.54 -19.16 9.49
N ASP A 121 2.85 -18.16 8.90
CA ASP A 121 1.39 -18.14 8.96
C ASP A 121 0.84 -19.23 8.00
N PRO A 122 0.08 -20.21 8.50
CA PRO A 122 -0.45 -21.29 7.68
C PRO A 122 -1.58 -20.83 6.75
N ASN A 123 -2.17 -19.67 7.03
CA ASN A 123 -3.29 -19.16 6.26
C ASN A 123 -2.83 -18.09 5.28
N PRO A 124 -3.43 -18.01 4.08
CA PRO A 124 -3.12 -16.94 3.14
C PRO A 124 -3.52 -15.59 3.72
N ILE A 125 -2.70 -14.59 3.45
CA ILE A 125 -3.03 -13.19 3.79
C ILE A 125 -3.94 -12.59 2.72
N SER A 126 -4.69 -11.56 3.10
CA SER A 126 -5.51 -10.77 2.17
C SER A 126 -5.19 -9.28 2.29
N ALA A 127 -5.53 -8.52 1.24
CA ALA A 127 -5.43 -7.07 1.22
C ALA A 127 -6.83 -6.47 0.98
N GLU A 128 -7.29 -5.66 1.93
CA GLU A 128 -8.54 -4.91 1.82
C GLU A 128 -8.21 -3.47 1.43
N LEU A 129 -8.69 -3.01 0.26
CA LEU A 129 -8.51 -1.61 -0.15
C LEU A 129 -9.21 -0.70 0.87
N TYR A 130 -8.42 0.14 1.53
CA TYR A 130 -8.92 1.01 2.58
C TYR A 130 -9.13 2.45 2.08
N THR A 131 -8.10 3.02 1.45
CA THR A 131 -8.18 4.43 1.02
C THR A 131 -7.18 4.73 -0.09
N VAL A 132 -7.53 5.69 -0.91
CA VAL A 132 -6.61 6.43 -1.79
C VAL A 132 -6.16 7.67 -1.03
N ASN A 133 -4.87 7.95 -1.00
CA ASN A 133 -4.33 9.18 -0.43
C ASN A 133 -3.63 9.98 -1.53
N VAL A 134 -3.90 11.28 -1.56
CA VAL A 134 -3.25 12.22 -2.48
C VAL A 134 -2.59 13.32 -1.67
N TYR A 135 -1.28 13.47 -1.86
CA TYR A 135 -0.46 14.52 -1.27
C TYR A 135 -0.04 15.45 -2.40
N THR A 136 -0.47 16.70 -2.36
CA THR A 136 -0.08 17.75 -3.31
C THR A 136 1.01 18.64 -2.71
N ASP A 137 1.31 19.77 -3.34
CA ASP A 137 2.33 20.73 -2.89
C ASP A 137 2.16 21.08 -1.40
N GLY A 138 3.22 20.92 -0.62
CA GLY A 138 3.20 21.10 0.83
C GLY A 138 2.63 19.91 1.61
N GLY A 139 1.99 18.96 0.93
CA GLY A 139 1.36 17.78 1.54
C GLY A 139 2.36 16.92 2.30
N HIS A 140 1.96 16.40 3.44
CA HIS A 140 2.80 15.58 4.32
C HIS A 140 1.96 14.81 5.34
N PHE A 141 2.59 13.89 6.05
CA PHE A 141 2.04 13.24 7.24
C PHE A 141 3.14 13.03 8.27
N ALA A 142 2.99 13.63 9.44
CA ALA A 142 3.92 13.50 10.56
C ALA A 142 4.10 12.03 10.99
N PRO A 143 5.19 11.68 11.70
CA PRO A 143 5.41 10.33 12.19
C PRO A 143 4.22 9.81 13.00
N HIS A 144 3.74 8.62 12.66
CA HIS A 144 2.60 7.97 13.32
C HIS A 144 2.67 6.46 13.12
N LYS A 145 1.82 5.73 13.84
CA LYS A 145 1.51 4.32 13.64
C LYS A 145 0.09 4.18 13.15
N ASP A 146 -0.16 3.15 12.37
CA ASP A 146 -1.53 2.84 11.97
C ASP A 146 -2.40 2.47 13.17
N THR A 147 -3.64 2.94 13.16
CA THR A 147 -4.63 2.50 14.14
C THR A 147 -5.11 1.10 13.76
N PRO A 148 -4.98 0.08 14.62
CA PRO A 148 -5.47 -1.26 14.35
C PRO A 148 -6.97 -1.27 14.01
N ARG A 149 -7.35 -1.99 12.96
CA ARG A 149 -8.72 -2.11 12.46
C ARG A 149 -9.14 -3.59 12.40
N GLY A 150 -9.48 -4.12 13.59
CA GLY A 150 -9.78 -5.54 13.78
C GLY A 150 -8.56 -6.33 14.28
N GLY A 151 -8.83 -7.48 14.91
CA GLY A 151 -7.80 -8.32 15.51
C GLY A 151 -6.97 -9.15 14.50
N ASP A 152 -7.44 -9.24 13.27
CA ASP A 152 -6.81 -9.93 12.14
C ASP A 152 -5.87 -9.04 11.31
N MET A 153 -5.94 -7.72 11.49
CA MET A 153 -5.04 -6.78 10.82
C MET A 153 -3.63 -6.88 11.41
N PHE A 154 -2.65 -7.19 10.57
CA PHE A 154 -1.25 -7.25 11.00
C PHE A 154 -0.36 -6.17 10.39
N GLY A 155 -0.80 -5.50 9.31
CA GLY A 155 0.03 -4.53 8.63
C GLY A 155 -0.70 -3.73 7.56
N THR A 156 0.08 -2.95 6.85
CA THR A 156 -0.36 -2.05 5.79
C THR A 156 0.45 -2.29 4.53
N LEU A 157 -0.21 -2.28 3.37
CA LEU A 157 0.41 -2.22 2.05
C LEU A 157 0.12 -0.85 1.45
N VAL A 158 1.17 -0.14 1.08
CA VAL A 158 1.09 1.13 0.35
C VAL A 158 1.60 0.91 -1.07
N VAL A 159 0.78 1.24 -2.07
CA VAL A 159 1.13 1.18 -3.49
C VAL A 159 1.13 2.60 -4.04
N CYS A 160 2.28 3.07 -4.51
CA CYS A 160 2.43 4.36 -5.15
C CYS A 160 2.16 4.23 -6.65
N LEU A 161 1.18 4.98 -7.13
CA LEU A 161 0.83 5.08 -8.54
C LEU A 161 1.84 5.98 -9.29
N PRO A 162 1.94 5.88 -10.62
CA PRO A 162 2.98 6.55 -11.40
C PRO A 162 2.68 8.04 -11.62
N SER A 163 2.28 8.75 -10.56
CA SER A 163 2.13 10.20 -10.59
C SER A 163 3.45 10.90 -10.27
N GLN A 164 3.75 12.01 -10.92
CA GLN A 164 5.00 12.74 -10.68
C GLN A 164 4.92 13.67 -9.47
N PHE A 165 5.95 13.63 -8.63
CA PHE A 165 6.13 14.52 -7.50
C PHE A 165 7.61 14.62 -7.12
N GLU A 166 7.96 15.66 -6.39
CA GLU A 166 9.30 15.90 -5.86
C GLU A 166 9.31 15.81 -4.34
N ASN A 167 10.34 15.15 -3.79
CA ASN A 167 10.48 14.77 -2.38
C ASN A 167 9.35 13.83 -1.92
N GLY A 168 8.68 14.07 -0.78
CA GLY A 168 7.56 13.25 -0.32
C GLY A 168 7.93 11.79 -0.03
N LYS A 169 9.13 11.54 0.49
CA LYS A 169 9.60 10.19 0.80
C LYS A 169 8.70 9.55 1.85
N LEU A 170 8.43 8.28 1.66
CA LEU A 170 7.90 7.45 2.74
C LEU A 170 9.08 7.01 3.60
N VAL A 171 9.04 7.31 4.89
CA VAL A 171 10.06 6.91 5.85
C VAL A 171 9.41 5.94 6.84
N LEU A 172 9.98 4.74 6.95
CA LEU A 172 9.61 3.74 7.95
C LEU A 172 10.69 3.70 9.02
N SER A 173 10.29 3.60 10.29
CA SER A 173 11.21 3.47 11.42
C SER A 173 10.73 2.40 12.39
N HIS A 174 11.58 1.44 12.70
CA HIS A 174 11.29 0.38 13.65
C HIS A 174 12.56 -0.06 14.38
N ARG A 175 12.52 -0.06 15.72
CA ARG A 175 13.65 -0.49 16.59
C ARG A 175 15.00 0.11 16.19
N GLY A 176 15.03 1.41 15.86
CA GLY A 176 16.24 2.13 15.48
C GLY A 176 16.69 1.95 14.02
N ILE A 177 16.02 1.10 13.25
CA ILE A 177 16.28 0.94 11.81
C ILE A 177 15.35 1.90 11.05
N VAL A 178 15.93 2.66 10.12
CA VAL A 178 15.19 3.61 9.27
C VAL A 178 15.34 3.22 7.81
N GLN A 179 14.21 3.13 7.11
CA GLN A 179 14.15 2.90 5.66
C GLN A 179 13.47 4.09 4.99
N LYS A 180 13.98 4.53 3.84
CA LYS A 180 13.46 5.67 3.09
C LYS A 180 13.17 5.28 1.65
N PHE A 181 11.96 5.53 1.20
CA PHE A 181 11.47 5.23 -0.16
C PHE A 181 11.28 6.53 -0.93
N ASP A 182 12.23 6.87 -1.79
CA ASP A 182 12.18 8.05 -2.67
C ASP A 182 11.50 7.68 -4.00
N TRP A 183 10.19 7.47 -3.93
CA TRP A 183 9.42 7.07 -5.11
C TRP A 183 9.27 8.21 -6.14
N GLY A 184 9.31 9.48 -5.71
CA GLY A 184 9.32 10.60 -6.64
C GLY A 184 10.48 10.51 -7.62
N ARG A 185 11.69 10.32 -7.09
CA ARG A 185 12.90 10.12 -7.92
C ARG A 185 12.84 8.83 -8.73
N ALA A 186 12.33 7.74 -8.15
CA ALA A 186 12.21 6.46 -8.84
C ALA A 186 11.24 6.56 -10.04
N ILE A 187 10.08 7.21 -9.88
CA ILE A 187 9.10 7.43 -10.94
C ILE A 187 9.66 8.30 -12.06
N GLN A 188 10.43 9.34 -11.73
CA GLN A 188 11.08 10.17 -12.74
C GLN A 188 12.09 9.39 -13.58
N ALA A 189 12.83 8.46 -12.96
CA ALA A 189 13.87 7.65 -13.61
C ALA A 189 13.34 6.39 -14.31
N GLN A 190 12.11 5.95 -14.03
CA GLN A 190 11.58 4.68 -14.56
C GLN A 190 11.33 4.74 -16.06
N LYS A 191 11.65 3.63 -16.75
CA LYS A 191 11.45 3.49 -18.20
C LYS A 191 10.02 3.08 -18.56
N LYS A 192 9.34 2.34 -17.68
CA LYS A 192 7.97 1.84 -17.90
C LYS A 192 6.98 2.83 -17.29
N PRO A 193 6.12 3.48 -18.09
CA PRO A 193 5.27 4.57 -17.59
C PRO A 193 4.26 4.13 -16.52
N ASN A 194 3.77 2.89 -16.61
CA ASN A 194 2.77 2.34 -15.67
C ASN A 194 3.40 1.65 -14.45
N GLN A 195 4.73 1.70 -14.26
CA GLN A 195 5.36 1.00 -13.16
C GLN A 195 4.92 1.57 -11.81
N LEU A 196 4.44 0.69 -10.94
CA LEU A 196 4.05 0.95 -9.57
C LEU A 196 5.21 0.63 -8.63
N HIS A 197 5.28 1.36 -7.52
CA HIS A 197 6.18 1.05 -6.41
C HIS A 197 5.33 0.69 -5.20
N TRP A 198 5.74 -0.28 -4.41
CA TRP A 198 4.97 -0.69 -3.25
C TRP A 198 5.86 -1.07 -2.07
N VAL A 199 5.32 -0.94 -0.87
CA VAL A 199 5.90 -1.44 0.36
C VAL A 199 4.79 -1.97 1.27
N ALA A 200 5.04 -3.11 1.89
CA ALA A 200 4.23 -3.68 2.96
C ALA A 200 5.03 -3.64 4.27
N PHE A 201 4.39 -3.33 5.39
CA PHE A 201 5.02 -3.25 6.71
C PHE A 201 4.04 -3.56 7.83
N PHE A 202 4.54 -3.93 9.01
CA PHE A 202 3.71 -4.21 10.17
C PHE A 202 3.04 -2.94 10.72
N GLY A 203 1.84 -3.07 11.31
CA GLY A 203 1.05 -1.95 11.80
C GLY A 203 1.67 -1.18 12.99
N ASP A 204 2.67 -1.75 13.68
CA ASP A 204 3.41 -1.12 14.77
C ASP A 204 4.67 -0.34 14.31
N VAL A 205 4.93 -0.29 13.01
CA VAL A 205 6.02 0.47 12.40
C VAL A 205 5.67 1.96 12.39
N ASP A 206 6.54 2.80 12.95
CA ASP A 206 6.42 4.25 12.81
C ASP A 206 6.68 4.64 11.36
N HIS A 207 5.80 5.45 10.79
CA HIS A 207 5.96 5.89 9.41
C HIS A 207 5.50 7.34 9.21
N GLN A 208 6.09 7.98 8.22
CA GLN A 208 5.77 9.36 7.86
C GLN A 208 5.89 9.57 6.36
N ILE A 209 5.22 10.61 5.86
CA ILE A 209 5.40 11.14 4.51
C ILE A 209 6.08 12.50 4.65
N GLU A 210 7.30 12.62 4.15
CA GLU A 210 8.00 13.88 4.05
C GLU A 210 7.20 14.86 3.16
N ARG A 211 7.43 16.15 3.32
CA ARG A 211 6.69 17.19 2.59
C ARG A 211 6.93 17.08 1.08
N ILE A 212 5.85 17.06 0.31
CA ILE A 212 5.89 17.20 -1.16
C ILE A 212 6.33 18.64 -1.49
N TRP A 213 7.28 18.79 -2.36
CA TRP A 213 7.69 20.12 -2.84
C TRP A 213 6.84 20.54 -4.03
N PHE A 214 6.72 19.69 -5.04
CA PHE A 214 5.93 19.92 -6.25
C PHE A 214 5.24 18.64 -6.71
N GLY A 215 4.11 18.82 -7.39
CA GLY A 215 3.37 17.72 -8.00
C GLY A 215 2.37 17.06 -7.09
N ALA A 216 2.06 15.80 -7.35
CA ALA A 216 1.09 15.07 -6.55
C ALA A 216 1.45 13.59 -6.42
N ARG A 217 1.55 13.11 -5.19
CA ARG A 217 1.77 11.71 -4.84
C ARG A 217 0.45 11.01 -4.60
N VAL A 218 0.11 10.05 -5.45
CA VAL A 218 -1.11 9.23 -5.32
C VAL A 218 -0.74 7.84 -4.83
N THR A 219 -1.41 7.38 -3.76
CA THR A 219 -1.19 6.04 -3.22
C THR A 219 -2.48 5.31 -2.92
N LEU A 220 -2.50 4.01 -3.19
CA LEU A 220 -3.50 3.07 -2.67
C LEU A 220 -2.97 2.51 -1.35
N THR A 221 -3.80 2.52 -0.33
CA THR A 221 -3.49 1.93 0.98
C THR A 221 -4.44 0.77 1.23
N TYR A 222 -3.86 -0.40 1.52
CA TYR A 222 -4.57 -1.62 1.84
C TYR A 222 -4.27 -2.03 3.28
N LEU A 223 -5.30 -2.54 3.97
CA LEU A 223 -5.14 -3.25 5.23
C LEU A 223 -4.74 -4.69 4.94
N LEU A 224 -3.63 -5.13 5.52
CA LEU A 224 -3.19 -6.52 5.42
C LEU A 224 -3.80 -7.33 6.56
N ARG A 225 -4.53 -8.38 6.20
CA ARG A 225 -5.24 -9.24 7.15
C ARG A 225 -4.74 -10.68 7.08
N ARG A 226 -4.73 -11.34 8.22
CA ARG A 226 -4.52 -12.79 8.30
C ARG A 226 -5.81 -13.50 7.92
N GLY A 227 -5.72 -14.51 7.09
CA GLY A 227 -6.87 -15.35 6.74
C GLY A 227 -7.39 -16.10 7.97
N ALA A 228 -8.70 -16.32 8.04
CA ALA A 228 -9.26 -17.20 9.05
C ALA A 228 -8.84 -18.65 8.79
N ALA A 229 -8.52 -19.40 9.83
CA ALA A 229 -8.28 -20.84 9.72
C ALA A 229 -9.50 -21.51 9.06
N GLY A 230 -9.32 -22.13 7.88
CA GLY A 230 -10.39 -22.80 7.15
C GLY A 230 -11.03 -22.05 5.97
N ALA A 231 -10.53 -20.87 5.58
CA ALA A 231 -11.08 -20.10 4.45
C ALA A 231 -10.74 -20.67 3.04
N LEU A 232 -10.02 -21.77 2.94
CA LEU A 232 -9.60 -22.39 1.66
C LEU A 232 -10.72 -23.09 0.86
N SER A 233 -12.01 -22.99 1.27
CA SER A 233 -13.10 -23.82 0.69
C SER A 233 -14.21 -23.05 -0.06
N ARG A 234 -14.11 -21.75 -0.34
CA ARG A 234 -15.21 -21.02 -1.01
C ARG A 234 -14.86 -20.19 -2.24
N ALA A 235 -13.70 -20.38 -2.84
CA ALA A 235 -13.33 -19.76 -4.12
C ALA A 235 -13.54 -20.71 -5.32
N GLY A 236 -14.63 -21.45 -5.36
CA GLY A 236 -14.94 -22.37 -6.46
C GLY A 236 -16.44 -22.55 -6.62
N THR A 237 -17.06 -21.72 -7.39
CA THR A 237 -18.25 -21.91 -8.25
C THR A 237 -19.10 -20.63 -8.32
N ARG A 238 -18.68 -19.66 -9.10
CA ARG A 238 -19.68 -18.79 -9.74
C ARG A 238 -20.25 -19.57 -10.92
N GLN A 239 -21.41 -20.19 -10.71
CA GLN A 239 -22.23 -20.70 -11.80
C GLN A 239 -22.61 -19.51 -12.71
N GLY A 240 -22.24 -19.62 -13.97
CA GLY A 240 -22.73 -18.71 -15.01
C GLY A 240 -24.25 -18.79 -15.16
N PRO A 241 -24.91 -17.76 -15.71
CA PRO A 241 -26.36 -17.72 -15.88
C PRO A 241 -26.83 -18.90 -16.76
N ARG A 242 -27.76 -19.72 -16.24
CA ARG A 242 -28.47 -20.73 -17.03
C ARG A 242 -29.39 -20.00 -17.99
N TYR A 243 -29.07 -20.05 -19.25
CA TYR A 243 -30.03 -19.73 -20.30
C TYR A 243 -31.10 -20.84 -20.33
N SER A 244 -32.31 -20.53 -19.89
CA SER A 244 -33.49 -21.37 -20.14
C SER A 244 -33.83 -21.29 -21.62
N ARG A 245 -33.73 -22.44 -22.33
CA ARG A 245 -34.35 -22.62 -23.64
C ARG A 245 -35.86 -22.53 -23.45
N ILE A 246 -36.48 -21.55 -24.05
CA ILE A 246 -37.93 -21.55 -24.29
C ILE A 246 -38.13 -22.36 -25.56
N ALA A 247 -38.79 -23.52 -25.42
CA ALA A 247 -39.33 -24.27 -26.53
C ALA A 247 -40.78 -23.77 -26.75
N GLY A 248 -41.12 -23.55 -27.99
CA GLY A 248 -42.44 -23.13 -28.46
C GLY A 248 -42.35 -22.62 -29.86
#